data_ed0a1b20e9ceeb935144b8235453284c
#
_entry.id   ed0a1b20e9ceeb935144b8235453284c
#
_cell.length_a   1.000
_cell.length_b   1.000
_cell.length_c   1.000
_cell.angle_alpha   90.00
_cell.angle_beta   90.00
_cell.angle_gamma   90.00
#
_symmetry.space_group_name_H-M   'P 1'
#
loop_
_entity.id
_entity.type
_entity.pdbx_description
1 polymer ?
#
loop_
_entity_poly.entity_id
_entity_poly.type
_entity_poly.pdbx_seq_one_letter_code
_entity_poly.pdbx_strand_id
1 'polypeptide(L)'
;MPKLENNSIDLVITSPPYDNIENAGYAMQNKDVLFLKLYSEFLDKFFKEIHRIMKPTGQFYFNIKSGTSKKTLITPHWIEFLESFRLFKLKSYIIWKYSGSFDSTKARFHLDYEIIYHLSKTDDITIHYDKDEHDPLTSVWNIPHHIKNRLHPTQFPELLAEKIIKRGSKVGDTVLDPFAGSGTSLVVAETLGRHAIGYEINPVNYQIILDRAGVTS
;
A
#
# COMPACT_ATOMS: atom_id res chain seq x y z
N MET A 1 11.67 8.70 6.54
CA MET A 1 12.52 7.48 6.68
C MET A 1 14.02 7.81 6.67
N PRO A 2 14.48 8.78 7.47
CA PRO A 2 15.84 9.32 7.37
C PRO A 2 16.96 8.36 7.83
N LYS A 3 16.62 7.24 8.46
CA LYS A 3 17.58 6.25 8.98
C LYS A 3 17.87 5.10 8.02
N LEU A 4 17.14 5.00 6.90
CA LEU A 4 17.37 3.92 5.94
C LEU A 4 18.42 4.33 4.91
N GLU A 5 19.30 3.39 4.59
CA GLU A 5 20.35 3.57 3.59
C GLU A 5 19.78 3.58 2.17
N ASN A 6 20.53 4.18 1.24
CA ASN A 6 20.19 4.12 -0.18
C ASN A 6 20.24 2.67 -0.66
N ASN A 7 19.30 2.29 -1.51
CA ASN A 7 19.29 0.96 -2.15
C ASN A 7 19.36 -0.21 -1.15
N SER A 8 18.63 -0.11 -0.02
CA SER A 8 18.62 -1.11 1.05
C SER A 8 17.35 -1.98 1.07
N ILE A 9 16.27 -1.54 0.41
CA ILE A 9 14.94 -2.16 0.47
C ILE A 9 14.68 -2.96 -0.81
N ASP A 10 14.26 -4.22 -0.65
CA ASP A 10 13.93 -5.14 -1.74
C ASP A 10 12.47 -4.98 -2.19
N LEU A 11 11.56 -4.85 -1.22
CA LEU A 11 10.13 -4.71 -1.47
C LEU A 11 9.54 -3.59 -0.62
N VAL A 12 8.79 -2.70 -1.26
CA VAL A 12 7.89 -1.78 -0.57
C VAL A 12 6.44 -2.21 -0.82
N ILE A 13 5.69 -2.39 0.25
CA ILE A 13 4.26 -2.68 0.21
C ILE A 13 3.55 -1.68 1.12
N THR A 14 2.60 -0.92 0.61
CA THR A 14 1.90 0.05 1.46
C THR A 14 0.60 0.54 0.88
N SER A 15 -0.24 1.05 1.79
CA SER A 15 -1.42 1.86 1.49
C SER A 15 -1.26 3.20 2.21
N PRO A 16 -1.11 4.31 1.49
CA PRO A 16 -0.95 5.61 2.13
C PRO A 16 -2.21 5.99 2.90
N PRO A 17 -2.12 6.94 3.84
CA PRO A 17 -3.32 7.45 4.48
C PRO A 17 -4.25 8.00 3.40
N TYR A 18 -5.47 7.45 3.36
CA TYR A 18 -6.54 7.96 2.51
C TYR A 18 -7.07 9.29 3.06
N ASP A 19 -7.99 9.92 2.32
CA ASP A 19 -8.63 11.22 2.58
C ASP A 19 -9.11 11.52 4.02
N ASN A 20 -8.95 10.63 4.97
CA ASN A 20 -9.24 10.85 6.39
C ASN A 20 -8.11 11.59 7.13
N ILE A 21 -7.44 12.52 6.46
CA ILE A 21 -6.68 13.58 7.14
C ILE A 21 -7.59 14.42 8.05
N GLU A 22 -8.91 14.29 7.93
CA GLU A 22 -9.88 14.83 8.91
C GLU A 22 -9.56 14.38 10.35
N ASN A 23 -9.09 13.16 10.56
CA ASN A 23 -8.66 12.65 11.86
C ASN A 23 -7.24 13.10 12.27
N ALA A 24 -6.48 13.72 11.38
CA ALA A 24 -5.17 14.31 11.68
C ALA A 24 -5.25 15.78 12.10
N GLY A 25 -6.43 16.27 12.48
CA GLY A 25 -6.64 17.62 13.00
C GLY A 25 -6.78 18.72 11.93
N TYR A 26 -6.88 18.35 10.67
CA TYR A 26 -7.13 19.29 9.57
C TYR A 26 -8.62 19.23 9.17
N ALA A 27 -9.46 19.95 9.90
CA ALA A 27 -10.85 20.19 9.51
C ALA A 27 -10.88 21.07 8.25
N MET A 28 -11.00 20.46 7.09
CA MET A 28 -11.08 21.18 5.82
C MET A 28 -12.52 21.35 5.38
N GLN A 29 -13.01 22.57 5.49
CA GLN A 29 -14.35 22.96 4.99
C GLN A 29 -14.36 23.27 3.48
N ASN A 30 -13.21 23.46 2.83
CA ASN A 30 -13.07 23.66 1.37
C ASN A 30 -12.16 22.59 0.80
N LYS A 31 -12.74 21.48 0.42
CA LYS A 31 -12.11 20.18 0.17
C LYS A 31 -11.22 20.08 -1.07
N ASP A 32 -11.13 21.09 -1.96
CA ASP A 32 -10.83 20.69 -3.33
C ASP A 32 -9.43 21.01 -3.83
N VAL A 33 -8.88 22.20 -3.61
CA VAL A 33 -7.60 22.58 -4.24
C VAL A 33 -6.42 22.50 -3.27
N LEU A 34 -6.57 23.05 -2.07
CA LEU A 34 -5.48 23.09 -1.10
C LEU A 34 -5.13 21.70 -0.58
N PHE A 35 -6.14 20.86 -0.35
CA PHE A 35 -5.93 19.47 0.08
C PHE A 35 -5.17 18.67 -0.99
N LEU A 36 -5.62 18.70 -2.25
CA LEU A 36 -4.94 18.02 -3.35
C LEU A 36 -3.50 18.51 -3.49
N LYS A 37 -3.25 19.80 -3.32
CA LYS A 37 -1.91 20.36 -3.35
C LYS A 37 -1.03 19.80 -2.23
N LEU A 38 -1.49 19.87 -0.98
CA LEU A 38 -0.72 19.39 0.18
C LEU A 38 -0.48 17.86 0.11
N TYR A 39 -1.49 17.12 -0.32
CA TYR A 39 -1.36 15.68 -0.48
C TYR A 39 -0.44 15.31 -1.66
N SER A 40 -0.48 16.07 -2.74
CA SER A 40 0.46 15.92 -3.87
C SER A 40 1.90 16.20 -3.44
N GLU A 41 2.14 17.28 -2.67
CA GLU A 41 3.46 17.61 -2.13
C GLU A 41 3.98 16.53 -1.16
N PHE A 42 3.09 15.97 -0.34
CA PHE A 42 3.41 14.85 0.54
C PHE A 42 3.80 13.60 -0.27
N LEU A 43 2.97 13.21 -1.26
CA LEU A 43 3.27 12.04 -2.10
C LEU A 43 4.53 12.24 -2.94
N ASP A 44 4.78 13.45 -3.43
CA ASP A 44 5.99 13.74 -4.21
C ASP A 44 7.26 13.51 -3.36
N LYS A 45 7.27 14.00 -2.12
CA LYS A 45 8.37 13.72 -1.16
C LYS A 45 8.46 12.25 -0.81
N PHE A 46 7.33 11.60 -0.63
CA PHE A 46 7.23 10.18 -0.31
C PHE A 46 7.81 9.32 -1.44
N PHE A 47 7.40 9.51 -2.70
CA PHE A 47 7.92 8.76 -3.83
C PHE A 47 9.43 8.98 -4.05
N LYS A 48 9.92 10.21 -3.88
CA LYS A 48 11.37 10.51 -3.92
C LYS A 48 12.14 9.71 -2.87
N GLU A 49 11.62 9.63 -1.66
CA GLU A 49 12.26 8.88 -0.58
C GLU A 49 12.20 7.36 -0.82
N ILE A 50 11.06 6.83 -1.26
CA ILE A 50 10.97 5.41 -1.66
C ILE A 50 11.95 5.10 -2.77
N HIS A 51 12.04 5.96 -3.80
CA HIS A 51 13.02 5.78 -4.87
C HIS A 51 14.46 5.75 -4.32
N ARG A 52 14.82 6.61 -3.36
CA ARG A 52 16.16 6.66 -2.77
C ARG A 52 16.53 5.34 -2.08
N ILE A 53 15.65 4.82 -1.24
CA ILE A 53 15.93 3.66 -0.37
C ILE A 53 15.74 2.32 -1.06
N MET A 54 14.90 2.23 -2.08
CA MET A 54 14.62 0.98 -2.79
C MET A 54 15.81 0.57 -3.67
N LYS A 55 16.14 -0.71 -3.70
CA LYS A 55 17.16 -1.28 -4.59
C LYS A 55 16.79 -1.09 -6.08
N PRO A 56 17.76 -1.08 -7.02
CA PRO A 56 17.45 -1.03 -8.45
C PRO A 56 16.54 -2.18 -8.91
N THR A 57 16.71 -3.38 -8.34
CA THR A 57 15.89 -4.58 -8.60
C THR A 57 14.68 -4.68 -7.69
N GLY A 58 14.49 -3.71 -6.79
CA GLY A 58 13.39 -3.68 -5.83
C GLY A 58 12.04 -3.42 -6.49
N GLN A 59 10.98 -3.83 -5.82
CA GLN A 59 9.61 -3.69 -6.28
C GLN A 59 8.79 -2.87 -5.29
N PHE A 60 7.82 -2.12 -5.80
CA PHE A 60 6.97 -1.29 -4.98
C PHE A 60 5.50 -1.50 -5.36
N TYR A 61 4.72 -2.00 -4.40
CA TYR A 61 3.28 -2.18 -4.51
C TYR A 61 2.57 -1.10 -3.69
N PHE A 62 1.99 -0.16 -4.42
CA PHE A 62 1.31 0.99 -3.85
C PHE A 62 -0.19 0.84 -4.01
N ASN A 63 -0.87 0.45 -2.93
CA ASN A 63 -2.31 0.28 -2.93
C ASN A 63 -3.01 1.61 -2.67
N ILE A 64 -3.96 1.97 -3.50
CA ILE A 64 -4.75 3.18 -3.31
C ILE A 64 -6.21 2.97 -3.72
N LYS A 65 -7.09 3.40 -2.83
CA LYS A 65 -8.53 3.40 -3.08
C LYS A 65 -8.94 4.67 -3.82
N SER A 66 -9.88 4.53 -4.74
CA SER A 66 -10.55 5.69 -5.33
C SER A 66 -11.35 6.45 -4.26
N GLY A 67 -11.17 7.76 -4.19
CA GLY A 67 -12.02 8.63 -3.39
C GLY A 67 -13.42 8.72 -3.95
N THR A 68 -14.40 9.03 -3.12
CA THR A 68 -15.77 9.27 -3.55
C THR A 68 -16.30 10.54 -2.95
N SER A 69 -16.72 11.50 -3.77
CA SER A 69 -17.71 12.51 -3.34
C SER A 69 -19.11 11.89 -3.45
N LYS A 70 -20.14 12.56 -2.90
CA LYS A 70 -21.51 12.00 -2.83
C LYS A 70 -22.01 11.34 -4.13
N LYS A 71 -21.59 11.83 -5.29
CA LYS A 71 -22.07 11.34 -6.59
C LYS A 71 -20.96 11.06 -7.61
N THR A 72 -19.73 11.43 -7.32
CA THR A 72 -18.61 11.42 -8.26
C THR A 72 -17.48 10.52 -7.76
N LEU A 73 -16.87 9.78 -8.65
CA LEU A 73 -15.67 9.01 -8.38
C LEU A 73 -14.44 9.91 -8.59
N ILE A 74 -13.54 9.92 -7.61
CA ILE A 74 -12.22 10.53 -7.73
C ILE A 74 -11.22 9.39 -7.92
N THR A 75 -10.72 9.23 -9.13
CA THR A 75 -9.76 8.18 -9.43
C THR A 75 -8.37 8.56 -8.93
N PRO A 76 -7.53 7.61 -8.53
CA PRO A 76 -6.18 7.90 -8.07
C PRO A 76 -5.20 8.22 -9.21
N HIS A 77 -5.61 8.15 -10.48
CA HIS A 77 -4.71 8.32 -11.63
C HIS A 77 -3.98 9.67 -11.70
N TRP A 78 -4.45 10.69 -10.97
CA TRP A 78 -3.75 11.97 -10.89
C TRP A 78 -2.34 11.85 -10.30
N ILE A 79 -2.04 10.82 -9.51
CA ILE A 79 -0.68 10.60 -8.97
C ILE A 79 0.34 10.31 -10.07
N GLU A 80 -0.09 9.80 -11.23
CA GLU A 80 0.77 9.52 -12.38
C GLU A 80 1.34 10.81 -13.01
N PHE A 81 0.74 11.96 -12.71
CA PHE A 81 1.22 13.27 -13.13
C PHE A 81 2.28 13.87 -12.20
N LEU A 82 2.51 13.28 -11.01
CA LEU A 82 3.58 13.71 -10.13
C LEU A 82 4.94 13.42 -10.77
N GLU A 83 5.86 14.39 -10.71
CA GLU A 83 7.22 14.21 -11.23
C GLU A 83 7.93 13.04 -10.56
N SER A 84 7.74 12.88 -9.26
CA SER A 84 8.34 11.78 -8.50
C SER A 84 7.78 10.41 -8.86
N PHE A 85 6.54 10.31 -9.34
CA PHE A 85 5.99 9.06 -9.85
C PHE A 85 6.75 8.61 -11.12
N ARG A 86 7.17 9.55 -11.95
CA ARG A 86 7.95 9.28 -13.17
C ARG A 86 9.36 8.76 -12.91
N LEU A 87 9.85 8.79 -11.67
CA LEU A 87 11.09 8.11 -11.27
C LEU A 87 10.96 6.60 -11.34
N PHE A 88 9.71 6.09 -11.36
CA PHE A 88 9.42 4.67 -11.43
C PHE A 88 8.90 4.27 -12.79
N LYS A 89 9.10 2.99 -13.11
CA LYS A 89 8.44 2.31 -14.23
C LYS A 89 7.18 1.65 -13.69
N LEU A 90 6.04 1.98 -14.28
CA LEU A 90 4.80 1.30 -14.01
C LEU A 90 4.81 -0.06 -14.71
N LYS A 91 4.84 -1.13 -13.95
CA LYS A 91 4.89 -2.51 -14.46
C LYS A 91 3.49 -3.06 -14.73
N SER A 92 2.55 -2.80 -13.84
CA SER A 92 1.15 -3.20 -14.00
C SER A 92 0.22 -2.43 -13.07
N TYR A 93 -1.05 -2.34 -13.47
CA TYR A 93 -2.17 -2.09 -12.57
C TYR A 93 -2.70 -3.43 -12.10
N ILE A 94 -2.73 -3.64 -10.80
CA ILE A 94 -3.37 -4.79 -10.19
C ILE A 94 -4.71 -4.34 -9.63
N ILE A 95 -5.77 -5.00 -10.02
CA ILE A 95 -7.11 -4.76 -9.53
C ILE A 95 -7.39 -5.75 -8.40
N TRP A 96 -7.32 -5.26 -7.17
CA TRP A 96 -7.76 -6.05 -6.03
C TRP A 96 -9.26 -5.94 -5.91
N LYS A 97 -9.94 -6.99 -6.37
CA LYS A 97 -11.40 -7.10 -6.33
C LYS A 97 -11.84 -7.80 -5.04
N TYR A 98 -12.87 -7.24 -4.42
CA TYR A 98 -13.51 -7.79 -3.23
C TYR A 98 -15.04 -7.64 -3.32
N SER A 99 -15.77 -8.42 -2.51
CA SER A 99 -17.23 -8.35 -2.42
C SER A 99 -17.65 -7.61 -1.14
N GLY A 100 -18.85 -7.04 -1.14
CA GLY A 100 -19.48 -6.49 0.06
C GLY A 100 -19.28 -4.99 0.29
N SER A 101 -18.81 -4.24 -0.70
CA SER A 101 -18.86 -2.78 -0.65
C SER A 101 -20.25 -2.29 -1.07
N PHE A 102 -21.02 -1.81 -0.11
CA PHE A 102 -22.31 -1.19 -0.37
C PHE A 102 -22.27 0.28 0.06
N ASP A 103 -22.62 1.17 -0.84
CA ASP A 103 -22.99 2.54 -0.47
C ASP A 103 -24.44 2.80 -0.88
N SER A 104 -25.07 3.80 -0.28
CA SER A 104 -26.47 4.12 -0.53
C SER A 104 -26.70 4.93 -1.80
N THR A 105 -25.65 5.25 -2.56
CA THR A 105 -25.81 6.05 -3.78
C THR A 105 -26.39 5.23 -4.93
N LYS A 106 -27.31 5.85 -5.70
CA LYS A 106 -27.82 5.33 -6.96
C LYS A 106 -27.23 6.09 -8.17
N ALA A 107 -26.30 7.00 -7.91
CA ALA A 107 -25.76 7.89 -8.93
C ALA A 107 -24.53 7.34 -9.67
N ARG A 108 -23.96 6.24 -9.18
CA ARG A 108 -22.82 5.53 -9.80
C ARG A 108 -22.82 4.06 -9.38
N PHE A 109 -22.02 3.24 -10.06
CA PHE A 109 -21.74 1.87 -9.61
C PHE A 109 -20.94 1.87 -8.30
N HIS A 110 -21.17 0.87 -7.46
CA HIS A 110 -20.41 0.68 -6.24
C HIS A 110 -18.98 0.26 -6.57
N LEU A 111 -18.03 0.74 -5.76
CA LEU A 111 -16.64 0.31 -5.87
C LEU A 111 -16.47 -0.99 -5.11
N ASP A 112 -16.13 -2.05 -5.83
CA ASP A 112 -15.82 -3.37 -5.30
C ASP A 112 -14.36 -3.76 -5.53
N TYR A 113 -13.51 -2.76 -5.80
CA TYR A 113 -12.07 -2.94 -6.04
C TYR A 113 -11.23 -1.76 -5.54
N GLU A 114 -9.95 -2.03 -5.37
CA GLU A 114 -8.89 -1.03 -5.22
C GLU A 114 -7.81 -1.26 -6.29
N ILE A 115 -7.01 -0.23 -6.55
CA ILE A 115 -5.91 -0.29 -7.51
C ILE A 115 -4.61 -0.40 -6.75
N ILE A 116 -3.79 -1.39 -7.13
CA ILE A 116 -2.42 -1.51 -6.66
C ILE A 116 -1.50 -1.20 -7.84
N TYR A 117 -0.73 -0.11 -7.72
CA TYR A 117 0.32 0.22 -8.67
C TYR A 117 1.53 -0.66 -8.38
N HIS A 118 1.92 -1.48 -9.34
CA HIS A 118 3.17 -2.23 -9.30
C HIS A 118 4.25 -1.44 -10.00
N LEU A 119 5.21 -0.96 -9.24
CA LEU A 119 6.25 -0.02 -9.65
C LEU A 119 7.63 -0.63 -9.45
N SER A 120 8.60 -0.20 -10.26
CA SER A 120 10.02 -0.54 -10.13
C SER A 120 10.91 0.62 -10.57
N LYS A 121 12.20 0.61 -10.18
CA LYS A 121 13.16 1.59 -10.71
C LYS A 121 13.61 1.24 -12.13
N THR A 122 13.78 -0.04 -12.41
CA THR A 122 14.35 -0.55 -13.66
C THR A 122 13.44 -1.61 -14.26
N ASP A 123 13.77 -2.09 -15.44
CA ASP A 123 13.09 -3.23 -16.04
C ASP A 123 13.62 -4.58 -15.53
N ASP A 124 14.75 -4.56 -14.84
CA ASP A 124 15.42 -5.73 -14.28
C ASP A 124 14.81 -6.11 -12.93
N ILE A 125 13.58 -6.63 -12.99
CA ILE A 125 12.85 -7.17 -11.85
C ILE A 125 12.36 -8.58 -12.16
N THR A 126 12.12 -9.36 -11.11
CA THR A 126 11.54 -10.69 -11.23
C THR A 126 10.29 -10.78 -10.37
N ILE A 127 9.15 -11.06 -10.99
CA ILE A 127 7.96 -11.49 -10.26
C ILE A 127 8.12 -12.97 -9.95
N HIS A 128 8.20 -13.30 -8.65
CA HIS A 128 8.35 -14.68 -8.22
C HIS A 128 7.03 -15.43 -8.40
N TYR A 129 7.13 -16.59 -9.05
CA TYR A 129 5.97 -17.41 -9.38
C TYR A 129 6.28 -18.86 -9.04
N ASP A 130 5.45 -19.42 -8.19
CA ASP A 130 5.44 -20.85 -7.94
C ASP A 130 4.45 -21.53 -8.90
N LYS A 131 4.94 -22.36 -9.79
CA LYS A 131 4.12 -23.08 -10.78
C LYS A 131 3.15 -24.07 -10.13
N ASP A 132 3.46 -24.51 -8.92
CA ASP A 132 2.65 -25.49 -8.18
C ASP A 132 1.48 -24.83 -7.44
N GLU A 133 1.50 -23.52 -7.24
CA GLU A 133 0.44 -22.81 -6.51
C GLU A 133 -0.85 -22.56 -7.31
N HIS A 134 -1.00 -22.99 -8.55
CA HIS A 134 -2.20 -22.75 -9.39
C HIS A 134 -2.69 -21.29 -9.37
N ASP A 135 -1.80 -20.34 -9.11
CA ASP A 135 -2.09 -18.90 -8.99
C ASP A 135 -1.46 -18.14 -10.16
N PRO A 136 -2.20 -17.95 -11.25
CA PRO A 136 -1.66 -17.36 -12.48
C PRO A 136 -1.20 -15.93 -12.25
N LEU A 137 -0.19 -15.49 -13.04
CA LEU A 137 0.30 -14.09 -13.05
C LEU A 137 -0.74 -13.15 -13.73
N THR A 138 -1.92 -13.08 -13.18
CA THR A 138 -2.96 -12.17 -13.64
C THR A 138 -2.96 -10.89 -12.83
N SER A 139 -3.49 -9.83 -13.43
CA SER A 139 -3.60 -8.51 -12.79
C SER A 139 -4.95 -8.28 -12.08
N VAL A 140 -5.86 -9.24 -12.07
CA VAL A 140 -7.11 -9.18 -11.32
C VAL A 140 -7.08 -10.20 -10.20
N TRP A 141 -7.06 -9.71 -8.97
CA TRP A 141 -6.96 -10.53 -7.75
C TRP A 141 -8.28 -10.52 -6.98
N ASN A 142 -8.93 -11.66 -6.90
CA ASN A 142 -10.16 -11.84 -6.14
C ASN A 142 -9.81 -12.26 -4.71
N ILE A 143 -9.62 -11.29 -3.83
CA ILE A 143 -9.28 -11.52 -2.43
C ILE A 143 -10.34 -10.85 -1.55
N PRO A 144 -11.08 -11.62 -0.72
CA PRO A 144 -12.10 -11.04 0.14
C PRO A 144 -11.53 -9.98 1.09
N HIS A 145 -12.25 -8.87 1.25
CA HIS A 145 -11.91 -7.82 2.21
C HIS A 145 -12.34 -8.19 3.65
N HIS A 146 -12.92 -9.38 3.85
CA HIS A 146 -13.42 -9.80 5.15
C HIS A 146 -12.27 -10.17 6.08
N ILE A 147 -12.14 -9.43 7.17
CA ILE A 147 -11.15 -9.67 8.24
C ILE A 147 -11.93 -9.92 9.52
N LYS A 148 -11.79 -11.13 10.10
CA LYS A 148 -12.28 -11.43 11.44
C LYS A 148 -11.43 -10.66 12.45
N ASN A 149 -12.07 -10.06 13.46
CA ASN A 149 -11.36 -9.30 14.51
C ASN A 149 -10.46 -8.20 13.93
N ARG A 150 -11.04 -7.34 13.10
CA ARG A 150 -10.31 -6.22 12.48
C ARG A 150 -9.69 -5.31 13.56
N LEU A 151 -8.38 -5.12 13.48
CA LEU A 151 -7.59 -4.29 14.41
C LEU A 151 -7.47 -2.84 13.94
N HIS A 152 -7.69 -2.58 12.65
CA HIS A 152 -7.59 -1.25 12.05
C HIS A 152 -8.66 -1.09 10.95
N PRO A 153 -9.31 0.08 10.81
CA PRO A 153 -10.39 0.30 9.84
C PRO A 153 -10.03 -0.02 8.39
N THR A 154 -8.79 0.26 7.99
CA THR A 154 -8.26 0.04 6.63
C THR A 154 -7.21 -1.09 6.59
N GLN A 155 -7.33 -2.07 7.47
CA GLN A 155 -6.40 -3.21 7.54
C GLN A 155 -6.41 -4.01 6.23
N PHE A 156 -5.23 -4.34 5.73
CA PHE A 156 -5.06 -5.29 4.64
C PHE A 156 -5.48 -6.71 5.05
N PRO A 157 -6.12 -7.47 4.17
CA PRO A 157 -6.20 -8.92 4.34
C PRO A 157 -4.79 -9.54 4.31
N GLU A 158 -4.54 -10.50 5.20
CA GLU A 158 -3.25 -11.21 5.23
C GLU A 158 -2.94 -11.90 3.89
N LEU A 159 -3.96 -12.47 3.24
CA LEU A 159 -3.84 -13.07 1.90
C LEU A 159 -3.34 -12.08 0.83
N LEU A 160 -3.74 -10.80 0.92
CA LEU A 160 -3.26 -9.78 -0.01
C LEU A 160 -1.79 -9.46 0.24
N ALA A 161 -1.42 -9.27 1.51
CA ALA A 161 -0.03 -9.05 1.90
C ALA A 161 0.85 -10.24 1.51
N GLU A 162 0.40 -11.46 1.79
CA GLU A 162 1.09 -12.70 1.43
C GLU A 162 1.36 -12.78 -0.07
N LYS A 163 0.33 -12.56 -0.89
CA LYS A 163 0.45 -12.60 -2.35
C LYS A 163 1.46 -11.57 -2.85
N ILE A 164 1.41 -10.33 -2.37
CA ILE A 164 2.36 -9.29 -2.75
C ILE A 164 3.79 -9.67 -2.33
N ILE A 165 3.99 -10.10 -1.08
CA ILE A 165 5.31 -10.40 -0.54
C ILE A 165 5.94 -11.59 -1.26
N LYS A 166 5.18 -12.65 -1.51
CA LYS A 166 5.67 -13.81 -2.28
C LYS A 166 6.05 -13.45 -3.72
N ARG A 167 5.29 -12.55 -4.36
CA ARG A 167 5.53 -12.14 -5.75
C ARG A 167 6.67 -11.13 -5.88
N GLY A 168 6.85 -10.26 -4.89
CA GLY A 168 7.76 -9.12 -4.94
C GLY A 168 9.09 -9.33 -4.23
N SER A 169 9.30 -10.44 -3.51
CA SER A 169 10.52 -10.68 -2.72
C SER A 169 10.86 -12.16 -2.54
N LYS A 170 12.10 -12.43 -2.13
CA LYS A 170 12.62 -13.75 -1.74
C LYS A 170 12.75 -13.86 -0.23
N VAL A 171 12.89 -15.06 0.29
CA VAL A 171 13.30 -15.30 1.68
C VAL A 171 14.62 -14.60 1.97
N GLY A 172 14.69 -13.90 3.10
CA GLY A 172 15.84 -13.07 3.50
C GLY A 172 15.85 -11.64 2.95
N ASP A 173 14.95 -11.29 2.02
CA ASP A 173 14.82 -9.91 1.53
C ASP A 173 14.21 -8.99 2.59
N THR A 174 14.44 -7.68 2.45
CA THR A 174 13.89 -6.64 3.33
C THR A 174 12.61 -6.05 2.74
N VAL A 175 11.53 -6.18 3.48
CA VAL A 175 10.19 -5.63 3.18
C VAL A 175 9.94 -4.40 4.02
N LEU A 176 9.54 -3.31 3.40
CA LEU A 176 9.19 -2.05 4.05
C LEU A 176 7.71 -1.73 3.89
N ASP A 177 7.04 -1.38 4.99
CA ASP A 177 5.75 -0.71 4.98
C ASP A 177 5.85 0.66 5.68
N PRO A 178 5.88 1.76 4.92
CA PRO A 178 5.98 3.11 5.49
C PRO A 178 4.73 3.62 6.22
N PHE A 179 3.59 2.92 6.08
CA PHE A 179 2.31 3.24 6.74
C PHE A 179 1.68 1.98 7.30
N ALA A 180 2.40 1.33 8.23
CA ALA A 180 2.16 -0.04 8.67
C ALA A 180 0.79 -0.30 9.33
N GLY A 181 0.11 0.74 9.83
CA GLY A 181 -1.19 0.60 10.48
C GLY A 181 -1.17 -0.43 11.60
N SER A 182 -1.90 -1.52 11.45
CA SER A 182 -1.89 -2.65 12.39
C SER A 182 -0.76 -3.67 12.20
N GLY A 183 0.17 -3.40 11.27
CA GLY A 183 1.37 -4.24 11.03
C GLY A 183 1.12 -5.52 10.26
N THR A 184 0.03 -5.65 9.50
CA THR A 184 -0.27 -6.89 8.77
C THR A 184 0.84 -7.27 7.78
N SER A 185 1.32 -6.31 7.00
CA SER A 185 2.44 -6.49 6.06
C SER A 185 3.71 -6.96 6.77
N LEU A 186 3.99 -6.43 7.97
CA LEU A 186 5.18 -6.78 8.76
C LEU A 186 5.11 -8.21 9.28
N VAL A 187 4.01 -8.57 9.93
CA VAL A 187 3.80 -9.92 10.47
C VAL A 187 3.85 -10.97 9.36
N VAL A 188 3.21 -10.71 8.23
CA VAL A 188 3.23 -11.64 7.09
C VAL A 188 4.64 -11.75 6.49
N ALA A 189 5.39 -10.64 6.39
CA ALA A 189 6.75 -10.67 5.88
C ALA A 189 7.66 -11.55 6.77
N GLU A 190 7.60 -11.37 8.08
CA GLU A 190 8.37 -12.18 9.03
C GLU A 190 7.96 -13.66 9.00
N THR A 191 6.66 -13.95 8.96
CA THR A 191 6.14 -15.32 8.84
C THR A 191 6.65 -16.02 7.59
N LEU A 192 6.84 -15.27 6.51
CA LEU A 192 7.38 -15.76 5.25
C LEU A 192 8.93 -15.75 5.20
N GLY A 193 9.61 -15.44 6.28
CA GLY A 193 11.07 -15.43 6.38
C GLY A 193 11.75 -14.21 5.73
N ARG A 194 11.06 -13.08 5.64
CA ARG A 194 11.61 -11.79 5.22
C ARG A 194 11.93 -10.95 6.44
N HIS A 195 12.83 -9.97 6.27
CA HIS A 195 13.05 -8.94 7.28
C HIS A 195 12.02 -7.83 7.10
N ALA A 196 11.29 -7.48 8.16
CA ALA A 196 10.25 -6.46 8.10
C ALA A 196 10.71 -5.15 8.73
N ILE A 197 10.46 -4.04 8.05
CA ILE A 197 10.62 -2.67 8.56
C ILE A 197 9.29 -1.95 8.39
N GLY A 198 8.80 -1.29 9.45
CA GLY A 198 7.56 -0.53 9.40
C GLY A 198 7.68 0.83 10.06
N TYR A 199 6.87 1.77 9.59
CA TYR A 199 6.66 3.06 10.23
C TYR A 199 5.17 3.25 10.50
N GLU A 200 4.87 3.69 11.72
CA GLU A 200 3.51 4.04 12.14
C GLU A 200 3.60 5.27 13.05
N ILE A 201 2.79 6.28 12.76
CA ILE A 201 2.77 7.53 13.51
C ILE A 201 1.78 7.50 14.68
N ASN A 202 0.72 6.68 14.55
CA ASN A 202 -0.30 6.57 15.58
C ASN A 202 0.20 5.64 16.70
N PRO A 203 0.36 6.12 17.94
CA PRO A 203 0.89 5.31 19.05
C PRO A 203 -0.01 4.10 19.39
N VAL A 204 -1.32 4.19 19.15
CA VAL A 204 -2.24 3.07 19.38
C VAL A 204 -1.96 1.93 18.39
N ASN A 205 -1.82 2.27 17.11
CA ASN A 205 -1.50 1.30 16.06
C ASN A 205 -0.08 0.74 16.28
N TYR A 206 0.86 1.59 16.69
CA TYR A 206 2.22 1.15 17.00
C TYR A 206 2.22 0.10 18.13
N GLN A 207 1.42 0.28 19.18
CA GLN A 207 1.28 -0.74 20.23
C GLN A 207 0.71 -2.05 19.67
N ILE A 208 -0.28 -1.98 18.78
CA ILE A 208 -0.82 -3.18 18.10
C ILE A 208 0.28 -3.93 17.34
N ILE A 209 1.18 -3.21 16.67
CA ILE A 209 2.32 -3.81 15.97
C ILE A 209 3.23 -4.56 16.96
N LEU A 210 3.60 -3.93 18.08
CA LEU A 210 4.45 -4.54 19.10
C LEU A 210 3.82 -5.81 19.65
N ASP A 211 2.54 -5.77 20.01
CA ASP A 211 1.80 -6.92 20.55
C ASP A 211 1.78 -8.08 19.54
N ARG A 212 1.58 -7.80 18.25
CA ARG A 212 1.59 -8.80 17.17
C ARG A 212 2.99 -9.37 16.90
N ALA A 213 4.03 -8.57 17.07
CA ALA A 213 5.42 -9.00 16.93
C ALA A 213 5.96 -9.75 18.17
N GLY A 214 5.17 -9.87 19.23
CA GLY A 214 5.60 -10.50 20.47
C GLY A 214 6.66 -9.69 21.25
N VAL A 215 6.77 -8.39 20.97
CA VAL A 215 7.68 -7.49 21.66
C VAL A 215 6.97 -6.94 22.90
N THR A 216 7.32 -7.45 24.07
CA THR A 216 6.88 -6.87 25.36
C THR A 216 7.67 -5.59 25.64
N SER A 217 6.95 -4.49 25.89
CA SER A 217 7.50 -3.20 26.31
C SER A 217 8.08 -3.24 27.71
#